data_209de3448b7ba39631567d4de30ae366
#
_entry.id   209de3448b7ba39631567d4de30ae366
#
_cell.length_a   1.000
_cell.length_b   1.000
_cell.length_c   1.000
_cell.angle_alpha   90.00
_cell.angle_beta   90.00
_cell.angle_gamma   90.00
#
_symmetry.space_group_name_H-M   'P 1'
#
loop_
_entity.id
_entity.type
_entity.pdbx_description
1 polymer ?
#
loop_
_entity_poly.entity_id
_entity_poly.type
_entity_poly.pdbx_seq_one_letter_code
_entity_poly.pdbx_strand_id
1 'polypeptide(L)'
;MEIKTVWSVWFSATGTTKTVVTRVAGEAARILKAEEKTYDFTLPAAREGFPELGEGDLAVFGCPVYAGRVPNVLLPYLRTVKGNGALAVPVSLYGNRDFDDGLIELRDLLEAGGFHTIAGAAFIGEHSFSKVLAAGRPDAKDLEIADQFARQVAEKAAAWDPSAPHAPAPVRGEEPIRPYYQPRDRKGNPIDIRKVKPKTSDACDNCGLCARVCPMGSIDPEDVRTFRGICIKCGACIKKCPKGAKYYDDPGYLYHKEELELGYARRAEPALFL
;
A
#
# COMPACT_ATOMS: atom_id res chain seq x y z
N MET A 1 23.83 -11.99 -10.78
CA MET A 1 24.26 -11.09 -9.67
C MET A 1 23.89 -11.74 -8.35
N GLU A 2 24.75 -11.68 -7.32
CA GLU A 2 24.41 -12.19 -5.98
C GLU A 2 23.57 -11.15 -5.22
N ILE A 3 22.41 -11.55 -4.72
CA ILE A 3 21.60 -10.72 -3.83
C ILE A 3 22.07 -10.91 -2.40
N LYS A 4 22.51 -9.83 -1.77
CA LYS A 4 23.04 -9.80 -0.40
C LYS A 4 21.99 -9.43 0.62
N THR A 5 21.07 -8.51 0.24
CA THR A 5 20.02 -8.02 1.13
C THR A 5 18.68 -8.02 0.41
N VAL A 6 17.63 -8.47 1.10
CA VAL A 6 16.24 -8.31 0.68
C VAL A 6 15.55 -7.35 1.64
N TRP A 7 15.05 -6.27 1.08
CA TRP A 7 14.34 -5.22 1.82
C TRP A 7 12.84 -5.38 1.75
N SER A 8 12.20 -5.39 2.90
CA SER A 8 10.76 -5.16 3.04
C SER A 8 10.52 -3.66 3.20
N VAL A 9 9.96 -3.01 2.19
CA VAL A 9 9.71 -1.55 2.20
C VAL A 9 8.21 -1.29 2.05
N TRP A 10 7.58 -0.55 2.98
CA TRP A 10 6.12 -0.37 2.89
C TRP A 10 5.58 0.93 3.49
N PHE A 11 4.43 1.37 2.92
CA PHE A 11 3.46 2.21 3.61
C PHE A 11 2.24 1.34 3.94
N SER A 12 1.87 1.23 5.22
CA SER A 12 0.80 0.32 5.65
C SER A 12 0.01 0.86 6.85
N ALA A 13 -0.99 1.70 6.60
CA ALA A 13 -1.78 2.34 7.64
C ALA A 13 -2.56 1.34 8.53
N THR A 14 -3.10 0.27 7.93
CA THR A 14 -3.89 -0.76 8.63
C THR A 14 -3.17 -2.08 8.84
N GLY A 15 -1.99 -2.27 8.25
CA GLY A 15 -1.18 -3.47 8.39
C GLY A 15 -1.19 -4.40 7.16
N THR A 16 -2.17 -4.33 6.29
CA THR A 16 -2.36 -5.28 5.18
C THR A 16 -1.21 -5.26 4.18
N THR A 17 -0.70 -4.08 3.78
CA THR A 17 0.45 -3.96 2.89
C THR A 17 1.71 -4.57 3.53
N LYS A 18 1.97 -4.22 4.80
CA LYS A 18 3.07 -4.80 5.58
C LYS A 18 3.03 -6.33 5.52
N THR A 19 1.87 -6.94 5.80
CA THR A 19 1.71 -8.41 5.86
C THR A 19 2.16 -9.09 4.56
N VAL A 20 1.74 -8.59 3.39
CA VAL A 20 2.14 -9.18 2.10
C VAL A 20 3.60 -8.92 1.79
N VAL A 21 4.07 -7.67 1.96
CA VAL A 21 5.44 -7.28 1.64
C VAL A 21 6.46 -8.07 2.46
N THR A 22 6.24 -8.17 3.79
CA THR A 22 7.15 -8.94 4.65
C THR A 22 7.10 -10.43 4.34
N ARG A 23 5.93 -10.97 3.92
CA ARG A 23 5.82 -12.38 3.51
C ARG A 23 6.63 -12.66 2.25
N VAL A 24 6.46 -11.83 1.21
CA VAL A 24 7.21 -11.99 -0.05
C VAL A 24 8.70 -11.78 0.16
N ALA A 25 9.11 -10.73 0.87
CA ALA A 25 10.52 -10.43 1.10
C ALA A 25 11.20 -11.50 1.97
N GLY A 26 10.57 -11.92 3.05
CA GLY A 26 11.14 -12.95 3.95
C GLY A 26 11.31 -14.30 3.26
N GLU A 27 10.34 -14.75 2.45
CA GLU A 27 10.49 -15.99 1.69
C GLU A 27 11.57 -15.86 0.59
N ALA A 28 11.63 -14.71 -0.11
CA ALA A 28 12.69 -14.45 -1.09
C ALA A 28 14.08 -14.42 -0.43
N ALA A 29 14.22 -13.75 0.73
CA ALA A 29 15.48 -13.71 1.49
C ALA A 29 15.93 -15.10 1.92
N ARG A 30 15.00 -15.93 2.41
CA ARG A 30 15.26 -17.31 2.80
C ARG A 30 15.80 -18.15 1.64
N ILE A 31 15.19 -18.01 0.44
CA ILE A 31 15.61 -18.77 -0.77
C ILE A 31 16.97 -18.28 -1.25
N LEU A 32 17.18 -16.98 -1.32
CA LEU A 32 18.40 -16.34 -1.77
C LEU A 32 19.54 -16.41 -0.73
N LYS A 33 19.24 -16.83 0.51
CA LYS A 33 20.16 -16.82 1.65
C LYS A 33 20.73 -15.42 1.93
N ALA A 34 19.93 -14.40 1.70
CA ALA A 34 20.25 -12.99 1.86
C ALA A 34 19.82 -12.47 3.24
N GLU A 35 20.44 -11.39 3.70
CA GLU A 35 20.01 -10.66 4.90
C GLU A 35 18.63 -10.04 4.67
N GLU A 36 17.72 -10.12 5.65
CA GLU A 36 16.42 -9.43 5.60
C GLU A 36 16.50 -8.10 6.34
N LYS A 37 16.08 -7.02 5.68
CA LYS A 37 15.95 -5.68 6.27
C LYS A 37 14.56 -5.12 6.05
N THR A 38 14.15 -4.17 6.90
CA THR A 38 12.82 -3.57 6.83
C THR A 38 12.89 -2.05 6.85
N TYR A 39 11.97 -1.42 6.11
CA TYR A 39 11.78 0.02 6.17
C TYR A 39 10.30 0.39 6.11
N ASP A 40 9.75 0.83 7.24
CA ASP A 40 8.37 1.27 7.39
C ASP A 40 8.26 2.79 7.26
N PHE A 41 7.85 3.30 6.10
CA PHE A 41 7.64 4.72 5.87
C PHE A 41 6.19 5.19 6.10
N THR A 42 5.42 4.42 6.89
CA THR A 42 4.01 4.73 7.19
C THR A 42 3.85 6.04 7.95
N LEU A 43 4.69 6.31 8.94
CA LEU A 43 4.60 7.52 9.75
C LEU A 43 5.44 8.67 9.18
N PRO A 44 5.07 9.95 9.43
CA PRO A 44 5.74 11.11 8.83
C PRO A 44 7.25 11.15 9.09
N ALA A 45 7.70 10.89 10.29
CA ALA A 45 9.11 10.93 10.65
C ALA A 45 9.99 9.97 9.84
N ALA A 46 9.45 8.82 9.45
CA ALA A 46 10.19 7.88 8.60
C ALA A 46 10.34 8.35 7.13
N ARG A 47 9.64 9.41 6.73
CA ARG A 47 9.74 9.99 5.38
C ARG A 47 10.72 11.16 5.26
N GLU A 48 11.52 11.40 6.29
CA GLU A 48 12.60 12.40 6.27
C GLU A 48 13.84 11.89 5.52
N GLY A 49 13.94 10.59 5.27
CA GLY A 49 15.01 9.94 4.51
C GLY A 49 14.55 8.64 3.86
N PHE A 50 15.51 7.95 3.26
CA PHE A 50 15.37 6.59 2.74
C PHE A 50 16.70 5.86 2.94
N PRO A 51 16.72 4.54 3.25
CA PRO A 51 17.96 3.80 3.36
C PRO A 51 18.75 3.79 2.04
N GLU A 52 20.06 3.73 2.13
CA GLU A 52 20.92 3.56 0.96
C GLU A 52 20.80 2.12 0.46
N LEU A 53 20.28 1.97 -0.74
CA LEU A 53 20.24 0.72 -1.48
C LEU A 53 21.18 0.82 -2.69
N GLY A 54 21.55 -0.33 -3.25
CA GLY A 54 22.39 -0.41 -4.43
C GLY A 54 22.39 -1.78 -5.07
N GLU A 55 23.33 -2.02 -5.98
CA GLU A 55 23.53 -3.33 -6.61
C GLU A 55 23.73 -4.41 -5.53
N GLY A 56 23.04 -5.54 -5.67
CA GLY A 56 23.00 -6.61 -4.68
C GLY A 56 21.85 -6.50 -3.67
N ASP A 57 21.06 -5.44 -3.70
CA ASP A 57 19.83 -5.33 -2.92
C ASP A 57 18.60 -5.68 -3.78
N LEU A 58 17.60 -6.31 -3.15
CA LEU A 58 16.27 -6.56 -3.69
C LEU A 58 15.23 -5.91 -2.79
N ALA A 59 14.46 -4.95 -3.28
CA ALA A 59 13.42 -4.27 -2.53
C ALA A 59 12.03 -4.77 -2.92
N VAL A 60 11.32 -5.45 -2.01
CA VAL A 60 9.87 -5.66 -2.13
C VAL A 60 9.18 -4.41 -1.59
N PHE A 61 8.66 -3.59 -2.50
CA PHE A 61 8.22 -2.24 -2.20
C PHE A 61 6.69 -2.13 -2.26
N GLY A 62 6.03 -1.99 -1.11
CA GLY A 62 4.58 -2.02 -0.98
C GLY A 62 3.92 -0.67 -0.75
N CYS A 63 2.84 -0.42 -1.51
CA CYS A 63 1.99 0.76 -1.34
C CYS A 63 0.50 0.39 -1.49
N PRO A 64 -0.41 0.97 -0.69
CA PRO A 64 -1.84 0.76 -0.91
C PRO A 64 -2.31 1.56 -2.12
N VAL A 65 -3.40 1.08 -2.73
CA VAL A 65 -4.11 1.79 -3.80
C VAL A 65 -5.21 2.67 -3.20
N TYR A 66 -5.12 3.97 -3.40
CA TYR A 66 -6.15 4.94 -3.00
C TYR A 66 -6.70 5.64 -4.23
N ALA A 67 -8.01 5.53 -4.42
CA ALA A 67 -8.69 6.09 -5.61
C ALA A 67 -8.04 5.64 -6.94
N GLY A 68 -7.65 4.36 -7.04
CA GLY A 68 -7.10 3.75 -8.24
C GLY A 68 -5.61 4.04 -8.51
N ARG A 69 -4.93 4.74 -7.62
CA ARG A 69 -3.55 5.22 -7.79
C ARG A 69 -2.73 5.05 -6.51
N VAL A 70 -1.43 5.29 -6.60
CA VAL A 70 -0.60 5.55 -5.43
C VAL A 70 -1.17 6.75 -4.67
N PRO A 71 -1.25 6.74 -3.32
CA PRO A 71 -1.77 7.88 -2.58
C PRO A 71 -1.02 9.17 -2.93
N ASN A 72 -1.73 10.18 -3.44
CA ASN A 72 -1.13 11.42 -3.94
C ASN A 72 -0.23 12.14 -2.92
N VAL A 73 -0.55 12.01 -1.64
CA VAL A 73 0.24 12.61 -0.54
C VAL A 73 1.60 11.94 -0.35
N LEU A 74 1.81 10.74 -0.90
CA LEU A 74 3.08 10.03 -0.86
C LEU A 74 3.98 10.33 -2.07
N LEU A 75 3.43 10.85 -3.17
CA LEU A 75 4.18 11.11 -4.40
C LEU A 75 5.41 12.02 -4.19
N PRO A 76 5.34 13.12 -3.39
CA PRO A 76 6.52 13.93 -3.13
C PRO A 76 7.67 13.12 -2.50
N TYR A 77 7.36 12.26 -1.53
CA TYR A 77 8.33 11.40 -0.89
C TYR A 77 8.84 10.30 -1.84
N LEU A 78 7.96 9.58 -2.52
CA LEU A 78 8.33 8.47 -3.41
C LEU A 78 9.25 8.93 -4.56
N ARG A 79 9.13 10.17 -5.02
CA ARG A 79 10.03 10.76 -6.03
C ARG A 79 11.45 11.04 -5.50
N THR A 80 11.66 11.04 -4.19
CA THR A 80 12.99 11.21 -3.59
C THR A 80 13.73 9.89 -3.35
N VAL A 81 13.01 8.77 -3.39
CA VAL A 81 13.57 7.43 -3.14
C VAL A 81 14.54 7.05 -4.24
N LYS A 82 15.70 6.50 -3.86
CA LYS A 82 16.76 6.10 -4.80
C LYS A 82 17.12 4.64 -4.63
N GLY A 83 17.16 3.93 -5.76
CA GLY A 83 17.50 2.51 -5.84
C GLY A 83 18.98 2.26 -6.14
N ASN A 84 19.66 3.19 -6.84
CA ASN A 84 21.07 3.08 -7.21
C ASN A 84 21.43 1.72 -7.83
N GLY A 85 20.56 1.19 -8.72
CA GLY A 85 20.74 -0.12 -9.36
C GLY A 85 20.21 -1.32 -8.57
N ALA A 86 19.58 -1.13 -7.43
CA ALA A 86 18.88 -2.21 -6.71
C ALA A 86 17.73 -2.80 -7.53
N LEU A 87 17.48 -4.10 -7.37
CA LEU A 87 16.28 -4.73 -7.92
C LEU A 87 15.04 -4.33 -7.12
N ALA A 88 13.88 -4.26 -7.77
CA ALA A 88 12.63 -3.96 -7.09
C ALA A 88 11.47 -4.82 -7.56
N VAL A 89 10.54 -5.05 -6.62
CA VAL A 89 9.25 -5.70 -6.84
C VAL A 89 8.16 -4.80 -6.26
N PRO A 90 7.51 -3.95 -7.09
CA PRO A 90 6.36 -3.18 -6.66
C PRO A 90 5.20 -4.10 -6.27
N VAL A 91 4.60 -3.84 -5.10
CA VAL A 91 3.44 -4.56 -4.57
C VAL A 91 2.34 -3.57 -4.20
N SER A 92 1.22 -3.65 -4.90
CA SER A 92 0.04 -2.82 -4.62
C SER A 92 -1.00 -3.58 -3.80
N LEU A 93 -1.52 -2.96 -2.73
CA LEU A 93 -2.62 -3.51 -1.92
C LEU A 93 -3.90 -2.70 -2.17
N TYR A 94 -5.00 -3.38 -2.54
CA TYR A 94 -6.27 -2.74 -2.82
C TYR A 94 -7.44 -3.41 -2.10
N GLY A 95 -8.51 -2.62 -1.89
CA GLY A 95 -9.69 -3.06 -1.14
C GLY A 95 -10.75 -3.76 -1.99
N ASN A 96 -10.39 -4.81 -2.73
CA ASN A 96 -11.29 -5.69 -3.50
C ASN A 96 -11.97 -5.09 -4.75
N ARG A 97 -12.03 -3.77 -4.94
CA ARG A 97 -12.62 -3.16 -6.14
C ARG A 97 -11.75 -3.41 -7.37
N ASP A 98 -10.65 -2.72 -7.46
CA ASP A 98 -9.61 -2.84 -8.48
C ASP A 98 -8.34 -2.09 -8.00
N PHE A 99 -7.18 -2.43 -8.54
CA PHE A 99 -5.94 -1.69 -8.31
C PHE A 99 -5.67 -0.63 -9.40
N ASP A 100 -6.49 -0.59 -10.46
CA ASP A 100 -6.41 0.37 -11.57
C ASP A 100 -4.96 0.61 -12.01
N ASP A 101 -4.45 1.85 -11.85
CA ASP A 101 -3.08 2.22 -12.23
C ASP A 101 -2.12 2.31 -11.03
N GLY A 102 -2.55 1.89 -9.82
CA GLY A 102 -1.71 1.98 -8.64
C GLY A 102 -0.41 1.17 -8.72
N LEU A 103 -0.44 0.03 -9.44
CA LEU A 103 0.75 -0.81 -9.60
C LEU A 103 1.72 -0.25 -10.65
N ILE A 104 1.22 0.15 -11.81
CA ILE A 104 2.07 0.73 -12.87
C ILE A 104 2.69 2.06 -12.40
N GLU A 105 1.93 2.90 -11.71
CA GLU A 105 2.47 4.14 -11.14
C GLU A 105 3.58 3.88 -10.12
N LEU A 106 3.42 2.86 -9.26
CA LEU A 106 4.46 2.50 -8.30
C LEU A 106 5.71 1.97 -9.01
N ARG A 107 5.54 1.11 -10.03
CA ARG A 107 6.64 0.62 -10.88
C ARG A 107 7.41 1.79 -11.47
N ASP A 108 6.73 2.74 -12.10
CA ASP A 108 7.35 3.86 -12.79
C ASP A 108 8.08 4.80 -11.84
N LEU A 109 7.54 5.00 -10.64
CA LEU A 109 8.22 5.78 -9.59
C LEU A 109 9.52 5.12 -9.15
N LEU A 110 9.54 3.78 -9.02
CA LEU A 110 10.74 3.04 -8.66
C LEU A 110 11.78 3.06 -9.79
N GLU A 111 11.37 2.83 -11.04
CA GLU A 111 12.25 2.95 -12.21
C GLU A 111 12.86 4.34 -12.31
N ALA A 112 12.05 5.39 -12.17
CA ALA A 112 12.53 6.78 -12.14
C ALA A 112 13.48 7.08 -10.96
N GLY A 113 13.38 6.30 -9.89
CA GLY A 113 14.28 6.33 -8.74
C GLY A 113 15.59 5.56 -8.94
N GLY A 114 15.79 4.91 -10.09
CA GLY A 114 16.97 4.11 -10.40
C GLY A 114 16.97 2.71 -9.83
N PHE A 115 15.78 2.15 -9.58
CA PHE A 115 15.59 0.71 -9.37
C PHE A 115 15.41 -0.01 -10.70
N HIS A 116 15.65 -1.31 -10.71
CA HIS A 116 15.31 -2.21 -11.81
C HIS A 116 14.16 -3.12 -11.36
N THR A 117 12.95 -2.87 -11.87
CA THR A 117 11.78 -3.68 -11.50
C THR A 117 11.79 -5.00 -12.25
N ILE A 118 11.79 -6.14 -11.54
CA ILE A 118 11.90 -7.47 -12.14
C ILE A 118 10.59 -8.27 -12.14
N ALA A 119 9.64 -7.88 -11.32
CA ALA A 119 8.31 -8.45 -11.19
C ALA A 119 7.39 -7.43 -10.53
N GLY A 120 6.09 -7.67 -10.49
CA GLY A 120 5.13 -6.85 -9.74
C GLY A 120 3.91 -7.65 -9.31
N ALA A 121 3.19 -7.20 -8.28
CA ALA A 121 1.98 -7.87 -7.84
C ALA A 121 0.94 -6.91 -7.26
N ALA A 122 -0.34 -7.27 -7.42
CA ALA A 122 -1.45 -6.61 -6.75
C ALA A 122 -2.19 -7.62 -5.86
N PHE A 123 -2.23 -7.36 -4.55
CA PHE A 123 -2.91 -8.19 -3.56
C PHE A 123 -4.11 -7.48 -2.95
N ILE A 124 -5.00 -8.26 -2.36
CA ILE A 124 -6.19 -7.75 -1.71
C ILE A 124 -5.93 -7.56 -0.21
N GLY A 125 -6.33 -6.42 0.31
CA GLY A 125 -6.41 -6.16 1.73
C GLY A 125 -7.82 -5.78 2.14
N GLU A 126 -8.16 -5.97 3.42
CA GLU A 126 -9.43 -5.49 3.96
C GLU A 126 -9.63 -4.00 3.63
N HIS A 127 -10.80 -3.67 3.04
CA HIS A 127 -11.07 -2.32 2.57
C HIS A 127 -11.05 -1.31 3.73
N SER A 128 -10.37 -0.17 3.56
CA SER A 128 -10.18 0.83 4.63
C SER A 128 -11.50 1.44 5.15
N PHE A 129 -12.54 1.52 4.32
CA PHE A 129 -13.85 2.08 4.67
C PHE A 129 -14.80 1.06 5.30
N SER A 130 -14.55 -0.22 5.11
CA SER A 130 -15.47 -1.31 5.42
C SER A 130 -14.91 -2.25 6.48
N LYS A 131 -15.82 -2.93 7.17
CA LYS A 131 -15.51 -4.07 8.05
C LYS A 131 -15.97 -5.41 7.45
N VAL A 132 -16.63 -5.36 6.27
CA VAL A 132 -17.15 -6.55 5.58
C VAL A 132 -16.51 -6.78 4.22
N LEU A 133 -16.18 -5.70 3.48
CA LEU A 133 -15.56 -5.82 2.16
C LEU A 133 -14.11 -6.28 2.30
N ALA A 134 -13.81 -7.45 1.76
CA ALA A 134 -12.53 -8.16 1.90
C ALA A 134 -12.11 -8.32 3.37
N ALA A 135 -13.06 -8.52 4.28
CA ALA A 135 -12.77 -8.73 5.70
C ALA A 135 -11.78 -9.88 5.90
N GLY A 136 -10.79 -9.67 6.77
CA GLY A 136 -9.76 -10.66 7.07
C GLY A 136 -8.71 -10.89 5.97
N ARG A 137 -8.75 -10.12 4.85
CA ARG A 137 -7.72 -10.21 3.80
C ARG A 137 -6.53 -9.28 4.11
N PRO A 138 -5.28 -9.71 3.76
CA PRO A 138 -4.91 -10.97 3.11
C PRO A 138 -5.12 -12.16 4.05
N ASP A 139 -5.73 -13.24 3.55
CA ASP A 139 -5.95 -14.48 4.27
C ASP A 139 -4.88 -15.55 3.95
N ALA A 140 -5.05 -16.77 4.47
CA ALA A 140 -4.08 -17.85 4.27
C ALA A 140 -3.85 -18.19 2.78
N LYS A 141 -4.91 -18.11 1.94
CA LYS A 141 -4.78 -18.35 0.49
C LYS A 141 -3.97 -17.25 -0.19
N ASP A 142 -4.18 -16.00 0.20
CA ASP A 142 -3.39 -14.88 -0.33
C ASP A 142 -1.93 -15.01 0.04
N LEU A 143 -1.64 -15.47 1.27
CA LEU A 143 -0.27 -15.66 1.74
C LEU A 143 0.41 -16.86 1.07
N GLU A 144 -0.32 -17.91 0.73
CA GLU A 144 0.20 -19.01 -0.09
C GLU A 144 0.58 -18.54 -1.49
N ILE A 145 -0.26 -17.68 -2.12
CA ILE A 145 0.06 -17.05 -3.40
C ILE A 145 1.27 -16.13 -3.27
N ALA A 146 1.40 -15.41 -2.16
CA ALA A 146 2.58 -14.57 -1.88
C ALA A 146 3.86 -15.40 -1.77
N ASP A 147 3.81 -16.59 -1.16
CA ASP A 147 4.96 -17.52 -1.10
C ASP A 147 5.35 -18.05 -2.47
N GLN A 148 4.37 -18.41 -3.31
CA GLN A 148 4.63 -18.85 -4.68
C GLN A 148 5.25 -17.72 -5.51
N PHE A 149 4.73 -16.51 -5.40
CA PHE A 149 5.29 -15.32 -6.05
C PHE A 149 6.72 -15.04 -5.58
N ALA A 150 6.98 -15.15 -4.28
CA ALA A 150 8.32 -14.94 -3.74
C ALA A 150 9.37 -15.90 -4.30
N ARG A 151 9.00 -17.16 -4.56
CA ARG A 151 9.89 -18.16 -5.23
C ARG A 151 10.26 -17.70 -6.63
N GLN A 152 9.28 -17.28 -7.42
CA GLN A 152 9.49 -16.79 -8.77
C GLN A 152 10.31 -15.50 -8.80
N VAL A 153 10.09 -14.59 -7.84
CA VAL A 153 10.91 -13.39 -7.64
C VAL A 153 12.36 -13.76 -7.33
N ALA A 154 12.59 -14.71 -6.42
CA ALA A 154 13.93 -15.15 -6.06
C ALA A 154 14.66 -15.78 -7.26
N GLU A 155 13.98 -16.58 -8.06
CA GLU A 155 14.53 -17.17 -9.30
C GLU A 155 14.95 -16.08 -10.29
N LYS A 156 14.08 -15.07 -10.52
CA LYS A 156 14.41 -13.93 -11.40
C LYS A 156 15.57 -13.10 -10.88
N ALA A 157 15.60 -12.82 -9.58
CA ALA A 157 16.67 -12.07 -8.95
C ALA A 157 18.01 -12.80 -9.04
N ALA A 158 18.03 -14.12 -8.83
CA ALA A 158 19.24 -14.95 -8.98
C ALA A 158 19.75 -15.00 -10.43
N ALA A 159 18.84 -15.00 -11.40
CA ALA A 159 19.14 -15.01 -12.84
C ALA A 159 19.45 -13.62 -13.42
N TRP A 160 19.38 -12.55 -12.60
CA TRP A 160 19.58 -11.18 -13.06
C TRP A 160 21.01 -10.96 -13.60
N ASP A 161 21.08 -10.46 -14.81
CA ASP A 161 22.33 -10.03 -15.46
C ASP A 161 22.35 -8.49 -15.59
N PRO A 162 23.16 -7.78 -14.82
CA PRO A 162 23.25 -6.33 -14.86
C PRO A 162 23.82 -5.77 -16.18
N SER A 163 24.46 -6.62 -16.99
CA SER A 163 24.97 -6.22 -18.32
C SER A 163 23.93 -6.32 -19.44
N ALA A 164 22.83 -7.03 -19.20
CA ALA A 164 21.75 -7.15 -20.17
C ALA A 164 20.86 -5.89 -20.21
N PRO A 165 20.28 -5.55 -21.36
CA PRO A 165 19.30 -4.47 -21.45
C PRO A 165 18.13 -4.73 -20.49
N HIS A 166 17.82 -3.74 -19.66
CA HIS A 166 16.67 -3.81 -18.74
C HIS A 166 15.41 -3.24 -19.39
N ALA A 167 14.30 -3.94 -19.22
CA ALA A 167 12.94 -3.43 -19.43
C ALA A 167 12.15 -3.50 -18.13
N PRO A 168 11.38 -2.46 -17.76
CA PRO A 168 10.52 -2.50 -16.57
C PRO A 168 9.59 -3.70 -16.56
N ALA A 169 9.26 -4.21 -15.37
CA ALA A 169 8.32 -5.32 -15.21
C ALA A 169 6.98 -5.03 -15.93
N PRO A 170 6.46 -5.96 -16.73
CA PRO A 170 5.23 -5.78 -17.50
C PRO A 170 4.00 -5.88 -16.60
N VAL A 171 3.62 -4.80 -15.93
CA VAL A 171 2.45 -4.75 -15.05
C VAL A 171 1.24 -4.14 -15.73
N ARG A 172 0.04 -4.48 -15.25
CA ARG A 172 -1.22 -3.89 -15.74
C ARG A 172 -1.35 -2.43 -15.29
N GLY A 173 -1.80 -1.58 -16.18
CA GLY A 173 -2.15 -0.18 -16.00
C GLY A 173 -2.30 0.53 -17.35
N GLU A 174 -2.69 1.80 -17.33
CA GLU A 174 -2.85 2.63 -18.53
C GLU A 174 -1.64 3.57 -18.70
N GLU A 175 -1.27 3.80 -19.95
CA GLU A 175 -0.30 4.84 -20.33
C GLU A 175 -0.92 5.75 -21.41
N PRO A 176 -1.17 7.04 -21.09
CA PRO A 176 -0.87 7.75 -19.82
C PRO A 176 -1.76 7.30 -18.66
N ILE A 177 -1.23 7.41 -17.43
CA ILE A 177 -1.92 7.05 -16.20
C ILE A 177 -3.23 7.83 -16.05
N ARG A 178 -4.32 7.12 -15.71
CA ARG A 178 -5.67 7.69 -15.51
C ARG A 178 -5.72 8.68 -14.34
N PRO A 179 -6.66 9.64 -14.34
CA PRO A 179 -6.96 10.47 -13.18
C PRO A 179 -7.35 9.62 -11.96
N TYR A 180 -7.19 10.18 -10.75
CA TYR A 180 -7.71 9.55 -9.54
C TYR A 180 -9.21 9.29 -9.65
N TYR A 181 -9.62 8.08 -9.27
CA TYR A 181 -11.03 7.69 -9.22
C TYR A 181 -11.84 8.65 -8.34
N GLN A 182 -12.95 9.15 -8.86
CA GLN A 182 -13.89 9.97 -8.13
C GLN A 182 -15.19 9.18 -7.89
N PRO A 183 -15.62 9.02 -6.61
CA PRO A 183 -16.90 8.41 -6.31
C PRO A 183 -18.06 9.13 -6.99
N ARG A 184 -19.07 8.35 -7.44
CA ARG A 184 -20.29 8.87 -8.05
C ARG A 184 -21.50 8.20 -7.43
N ASP A 185 -22.62 8.90 -7.42
CA ASP A 185 -23.92 8.31 -7.09
C ASP A 185 -24.48 7.48 -8.28
N ARG A 186 -25.59 6.79 -8.07
CA ARG A 186 -26.27 6.00 -9.13
C ARG A 186 -26.80 6.84 -10.29
N LYS A 187 -26.89 8.16 -10.14
CA LYS A 187 -27.27 9.11 -11.19
C LYS A 187 -26.04 9.68 -11.93
N GLY A 188 -24.83 9.27 -11.54
CA GLY A 188 -23.58 9.72 -12.12
C GLY A 188 -23.02 11.03 -11.53
N ASN A 189 -23.67 11.62 -10.53
CA ASN A 189 -23.17 12.83 -9.89
C ASN A 189 -21.95 12.55 -9.02
N PRO A 190 -20.92 13.41 -9.02
CA PRO A 190 -19.73 13.21 -8.20
C PRO A 190 -20.04 13.36 -6.71
N ILE A 191 -19.47 12.47 -5.89
CA ILE A 191 -19.51 12.52 -4.43
C ILE A 191 -18.14 12.99 -3.94
N ASP A 192 -18.08 14.15 -3.29
CA ASP A 192 -16.81 14.69 -2.76
C ASP A 192 -16.63 14.32 -1.29
N ILE A 193 -15.81 13.32 -1.04
CA ILE A 193 -15.44 12.89 0.33
C ILE A 193 -14.10 13.47 0.80
N ARG A 194 -13.43 14.32 0.02
CA ARG A 194 -12.04 14.78 0.32
C ARG A 194 -11.92 15.47 1.66
N LYS A 195 -12.92 16.27 2.04
CA LYS A 195 -12.93 17.02 3.31
C LYS A 195 -13.48 16.22 4.50
N VAL A 196 -14.07 15.03 4.26
CA VAL A 196 -14.64 14.19 5.31
C VAL A 196 -13.53 13.70 6.25
N LYS A 197 -13.76 13.83 7.55
CA LYS A 197 -12.86 13.38 8.64
C LYS A 197 -13.63 12.50 9.61
N PRO A 198 -12.99 11.50 10.27
CA PRO A 198 -13.66 10.71 11.28
C PRO A 198 -14.06 11.57 12.49
N LYS A 199 -15.21 11.26 13.07
CA LYS A 199 -15.65 11.79 14.36
C LYS A 199 -15.20 10.89 15.50
N THR A 200 -15.37 11.37 16.73
CA THR A 200 -15.04 10.65 17.95
C THR A 200 -16.25 10.64 18.89
N SER A 201 -16.72 9.45 19.27
CA SER A 201 -17.83 9.28 20.22
C SER A 201 -17.36 9.43 21.68
N ASP A 202 -18.34 9.43 22.61
CA ASP A 202 -18.06 9.52 24.06
C ASP A 202 -17.44 8.22 24.63
N ALA A 203 -17.42 7.13 23.87
CA ALA A 203 -16.67 5.91 24.24
C ALA A 203 -15.14 6.13 24.27
N CYS A 204 -14.65 7.28 23.79
CA CYS A 204 -13.24 7.60 23.74
C CYS A 204 -12.67 7.93 25.12
N ASP A 205 -11.66 7.19 25.54
CA ASP A 205 -10.87 7.41 26.76
C ASP A 205 -9.63 8.31 26.58
N ASN A 206 -9.49 8.92 25.42
CA ASN A 206 -8.37 9.79 25.03
C ASN A 206 -6.98 9.10 25.12
N CYS A 207 -6.88 7.80 24.88
CA CYS A 207 -5.62 7.03 24.96
C CYS A 207 -4.54 7.45 23.93
N GLY A 208 -4.84 8.34 23.00
CA GLY A 208 -3.92 8.89 22.00
C GLY A 208 -3.50 7.92 20.89
N LEU A 209 -3.94 6.64 20.88
CA LEU A 209 -3.50 5.67 19.89
C LEU A 209 -3.78 6.12 18.45
N CYS A 210 -4.95 6.72 18.20
CA CYS A 210 -5.32 7.18 16.85
C CYS A 210 -4.41 8.31 16.33
N ALA A 211 -3.86 9.15 17.20
CA ALA A 211 -2.85 10.15 16.84
C ALA A 211 -1.51 9.49 16.51
N ARG A 212 -1.04 8.56 17.35
CA ARG A 212 0.23 7.84 17.13
C ARG A 212 0.26 7.00 15.85
N VAL A 213 -0.88 6.45 15.42
CA VAL A 213 -0.95 5.62 14.20
C VAL A 213 -1.39 6.39 12.95
N CYS A 214 -1.60 7.70 13.07
CA CYS A 214 -2.04 8.50 11.93
C CYS A 214 -0.88 8.71 10.94
N PRO A 215 -0.96 8.17 9.71
CA PRO A 215 0.15 8.25 8.75
C PRO A 215 0.39 9.66 8.23
N MET A 216 -0.51 10.60 8.55
CA MET A 216 -0.40 12.01 8.19
C MET A 216 -0.07 12.91 9.38
N GLY A 217 0.03 12.35 10.61
CA GLY A 217 0.20 13.16 11.81
C GLY A 217 -0.94 14.18 12.03
N SER A 218 -2.12 13.89 11.46
CA SER A 218 -3.21 14.89 11.36
C SER A 218 -4.12 14.96 12.58
N ILE A 219 -4.05 13.98 13.47
CA ILE A 219 -4.85 13.96 14.70
C ILE A 219 -4.04 14.58 15.84
N ASP A 220 -4.65 15.52 16.54
CA ASP A 220 -4.03 16.17 17.67
C ASP A 220 -3.75 15.16 18.80
N PRO A 221 -2.52 15.01 19.29
CA PRO A 221 -2.21 14.07 20.35
C PRO A 221 -2.79 14.46 21.72
N GLU A 222 -3.05 15.76 21.96
CA GLU A 222 -3.61 16.26 23.22
C GLU A 222 -5.13 16.22 23.22
N ASP A 223 -5.76 16.44 22.05
CA ASP A 223 -7.19 16.28 21.85
C ASP A 223 -7.47 15.49 20.59
N VAL A 224 -7.65 14.20 20.72
CA VAL A 224 -7.88 13.29 19.59
C VAL A 224 -9.20 13.54 18.81
N ARG A 225 -10.06 14.46 19.29
CA ARG A 225 -11.25 14.92 18.57
C ARG A 225 -10.89 15.94 17.49
N THR A 226 -9.74 16.59 17.64
CA THR A 226 -9.25 17.65 16.75
C THR A 226 -8.35 17.10 15.64
N PHE A 227 -8.54 17.61 14.41
CA PHE A 227 -7.70 17.33 13.26
C PHE A 227 -6.95 18.57 12.80
N ARG A 228 -5.62 18.56 12.92
CA ARG A 228 -4.71 19.66 12.50
C ARG A 228 -4.33 19.61 11.01
N GLY A 229 -4.56 18.47 10.34
CA GLY A 229 -4.08 18.26 8.96
C GLY A 229 -5.04 17.48 8.06
N ILE A 230 -4.49 16.91 6.98
CA ILE A 230 -5.21 16.19 5.94
C ILE A 230 -5.57 14.78 6.42
N CYS A 231 -6.82 14.35 6.19
CA CYS A 231 -7.24 12.97 6.37
C CYS A 231 -7.29 12.26 5.01
N ILE A 232 -6.46 11.23 4.83
CA ILE A 232 -6.44 10.40 3.61
C ILE A 232 -7.41 9.21 3.67
N LYS A 233 -8.23 9.12 4.71
CA LYS A 233 -9.25 8.08 4.92
C LYS A 233 -8.70 6.65 4.94
N CYS A 234 -7.45 6.49 5.40
CA CYS A 234 -6.78 5.19 5.49
C CYS A 234 -7.42 4.21 6.49
N GLY A 235 -8.32 4.67 7.35
CA GLY A 235 -9.01 3.84 8.33
C GLY A 235 -8.19 3.45 9.57
N ALA A 236 -6.92 3.80 9.68
CA ALA A 236 -6.05 3.37 10.79
C ALA A 236 -6.62 3.74 12.17
N CYS A 237 -7.07 4.98 12.35
CA CYS A 237 -7.64 5.47 13.61
C CYS A 237 -8.98 4.78 13.97
N ILE A 238 -9.70 4.22 12.98
CA ILE A 238 -10.97 3.51 13.19
C ILE A 238 -10.69 2.03 13.50
N LYS A 239 -9.89 1.37 12.66
CA LYS A 239 -9.63 -0.07 12.77
C LYS A 239 -8.76 -0.44 13.98
N LYS A 240 -7.87 0.46 14.40
CA LYS A 240 -6.97 0.24 15.53
C LYS A 240 -7.51 0.80 16.85
N CYS A 241 -8.67 1.48 16.87
CA CYS A 241 -9.24 2.02 18.10
C CYS A 241 -9.79 0.89 18.99
N PRO A 242 -9.22 0.64 20.20
CA PRO A 242 -9.67 -0.46 21.07
C PRO A 242 -11.09 -0.23 21.62
N LYS A 243 -11.55 1.02 21.64
CA LYS A 243 -12.91 1.39 22.09
C LYS A 243 -13.91 1.51 20.95
N GLY A 244 -13.48 1.36 19.68
CA GLY A 244 -14.35 1.61 18.53
C GLY A 244 -14.90 3.03 18.46
N ALA A 245 -14.24 3.99 19.10
CA ALA A 245 -14.74 5.36 19.30
C ALA A 245 -14.63 6.25 18.06
N LYS A 246 -13.83 5.88 17.04
CA LYS A 246 -13.70 6.64 15.78
C LYS A 246 -14.65 6.11 14.72
N TYR A 247 -15.38 7.00 14.05
CA TYR A 247 -16.37 6.63 13.03
C TYR A 247 -16.56 7.73 11.98
N TYR A 248 -17.21 7.38 10.89
CA TYR A 248 -17.72 8.34 9.89
C TYR A 248 -19.24 8.36 9.93
N ASP A 249 -19.83 9.56 9.75
CA ASP A 249 -21.27 9.78 9.65
C ASP A 249 -21.66 10.66 8.46
N ASP A 250 -20.72 11.02 7.62
CA ASP A 250 -21.00 11.79 6.40
C ASP A 250 -21.82 10.94 5.41
N PRO A 251 -22.98 11.46 4.95
CA PRO A 251 -23.87 10.69 4.09
C PRO A 251 -23.22 10.26 2.76
N GLY A 252 -22.40 11.12 2.16
CA GLY A 252 -21.71 10.79 0.89
C GLY A 252 -20.66 9.71 1.08
N TYR A 253 -19.91 9.76 2.19
CA TYR A 253 -18.96 8.72 2.55
C TYR A 253 -19.64 7.38 2.81
N LEU A 254 -20.73 7.37 3.59
CA LEU A 254 -21.47 6.16 3.93
C LEU A 254 -22.12 5.55 2.68
N TYR A 255 -22.72 6.39 1.83
CA TYR A 255 -23.26 5.94 0.55
C TYR A 255 -22.18 5.27 -0.32
N HIS A 256 -21.03 5.94 -0.50
CA HIS A 256 -19.93 5.36 -1.29
C HIS A 256 -19.40 4.05 -0.70
N LYS A 257 -19.29 3.97 0.62
CA LYS A 257 -18.92 2.74 1.32
C LYS A 257 -19.91 1.60 1.01
N GLU A 258 -21.21 1.88 1.09
CA GLU A 258 -22.26 0.90 0.82
C GLU A 258 -22.25 0.42 -0.63
N GLU A 259 -22.10 1.32 -1.60
CA GLU A 259 -21.98 0.96 -3.02
C GLU A 259 -20.75 0.07 -3.29
N LEU A 260 -19.64 0.30 -2.59
CA LEU A 260 -18.47 -0.57 -2.67
C LEU A 260 -18.76 -1.96 -2.09
N GLU A 261 -19.42 -2.04 -0.93
CA GLU A 261 -19.80 -3.31 -0.28
C GLU A 261 -20.75 -4.13 -1.15
N LEU A 262 -21.73 -3.49 -1.79
CA LEU A 262 -22.71 -4.15 -2.67
C LEU A 262 -22.11 -4.54 -4.02
N GLY A 263 -21.37 -3.65 -4.65
CA GLY A 263 -20.85 -3.85 -6.01
C GLY A 263 -19.65 -4.77 -6.11
N TYR A 264 -18.88 -4.93 -5.03
CA TYR A 264 -17.60 -5.65 -5.06
C TYR A 264 -17.50 -6.76 -4.00
N ALA A 265 -18.62 -7.36 -3.62
CA ALA A 265 -18.68 -8.45 -2.63
C ALA A 265 -17.97 -9.75 -3.08
N ARG A 266 -17.75 -9.95 -4.39
CA ARG A 266 -17.03 -11.11 -4.92
C ARG A 266 -15.62 -11.21 -4.34
N ARG A 267 -15.10 -12.41 -4.18
CA ARG A 267 -13.68 -12.60 -3.87
C ARG A 267 -12.84 -12.21 -5.10
N ALA A 268 -12.05 -11.16 -5.00
CA ALA A 268 -11.02 -10.87 -5.98
C ALA A 268 -9.77 -11.73 -5.69
N GLU A 269 -9.04 -12.08 -6.73
CA GLU A 269 -7.80 -12.85 -6.62
C GLU A 269 -6.57 -11.95 -6.86
N PRO A 270 -5.42 -12.24 -6.22
CA PRO A 270 -4.18 -11.54 -6.50
C PRO A 270 -3.78 -11.62 -7.98
N ALA A 271 -3.19 -10.54 -8.48
CA ALA A 271 -2.62 -10.48 -9.83
C ALA A 271 -1.10 -10.43 -9.73
N LEU A 272 -0.42 -11.33 -10.42
CA LEU A 272 1.03 -11.48 -10.42
C LEU A 272 1.58 -11.20 -11.82
N PHE A 273 2.71 -10.50 -11.89
CA PHE A 273 3.38 -10.08 -13.12
C PHE A 273 4.88 -10.43 -12.98
N LEU A 274 5.35 -11.30 -13.90
CA LEU A 274 6.69 -11.85 -13.87
C LEU A 274 7.46 -11.50 -15.13
#